data_72fcdabfca79f34b652ed2bd0c748bfb
#
_entry.id   72fcdabfca79f34b652ed2bd0c748bfb
#
_cell.length_a   1.000
_cell.length_b   1.000
_cell.length_c   1.000
_cell.angle_alpha   90.00
_cell.angle_beta   90.00
_cell.angle_gamma   90.00
#
_symmetry.space_group_name_H-M   'P 1'
#
loop_
_entity.id
_entity.type
_entity.pdbx_description
1 polymer ?
#
loop_
_entity_poly.entity_id
_entity_poly.type
_entity_poly.pdbx_seq_one_letter_code
_entity_poly.pdbx_strand_id
1 'polypeptide(L)'
;GTCLAPGLIDSHVHPVFGDWTPRQSQLGWIDSTLNGGVTTMISAGEVHLPGRPKDIVGLKALAITAQRAFHNFRPSGVKVLAGAPVIEKGMTESDFRELAQAGVTLLGEVGLGSVKAGAEARQMVAWARQYGIQSTIHTGGPSIPGSGLIDKDVVLEADADIIGHINGGHTALPEAHVCELCERSSRAIEIVHNGNEKVAIAAVQTARDLKCLHRVILGTDGPAGSGVQPLGILRMVALLSSLGGIPPEQVLCFATGNTARQ
;
A
#
# COMPACT_ATOMS: atom_id res chain seq x y z
N GLY A 1 -26.71 2.90 21.58
CA GLY A 1 -26.69 3.72 20.37
C GLY A 1 -25.74 3.11 19.34
N THR A 2 -25.95 3.45 18.08
CA THR A 2 -25.07 3.08 16.97
C THR A 2 -24.28 4.31 16.55
N CYS A 3 -22.99 4.10 16.17
CA CYS A 3 -22.18 5.13 15.55
C CYS A 3 -22.23 4.94 14.03
N LEU A 4 -22.44 6.03 13.28
CA LEU A 4 -22.32 6.05 11.84
C LEU A 4 -20.90 6.50 11.47
N ALA A 5 -20.22 5.73 10.63
CA ALA A 5 -18.91 6.06 10.09
C ALA A 5 -18.90 5.89 8.55
N PRO A 6 -18.00 6.57 7.83
CA PRO A 6 -17.77 6.26 6.43
C PRO A 6 -17.33 4.80 6.26
N GLY A 7 -17.53 4.22 5.06
CA GLY A 7 -16.95 2.94 4.72
C GLY A 7 -15.42 3.00 4.82
N LEU A 8 -14.82 1.92 5.33
CA LEU A 8 -13.38 1.85 5.54
C LEU A 8 -12.65 1.72 4.20
N ILE A 9 -11.45 2.27 4.16
CA ILE A 9 -10.52 2.18 3.03
C ILE A 9 -9.33 1.33 3.47
N ASP A 10 -9.08 0.26 2.74
CA ASP A 10 -7.86 -0.53 2.87
C ASP A 10 -6.81 0.06 1.91
N SER A 11 -5.79 0.70 2.46
CA SER A 11 -4.81 1.45 1.68
C SER A 11 -3.76 0.58 0.99
N HIS A 12 -3.69 -0.71 1.31
CA HIS A 12 -2.64 -1.60 0.83
C HIS A 12 -3.16 -3.00 0.58
N VAL A 13 -3.46 -3.31 -0.67
CA VAL A 13 -3.88 -4.64 -1.11
C VAL A 13 -3.13 -5.06 -2.37
N HIS A 14 -3.08 -6.36 -2.60
CA HIS A 14 -2.50 -6.96 -3.80
C HIS A 14 -3.57 -7.72 -4.61
N PRO A 15 -4.52 -7.03 -5.25
CA PRO A 15 -5.51 -7.68 -6.09
C PRO A 15 -4.82 -8.21 -7.33
N VAL A 16 -4.78 -9.53 -7.49
CA VAL A 16 -4.13 -10.17 -8.62
C VAL A 16 -5.08 -10.18 -9.82
N PHE A 17 -4.72 -9.45 -10.88
CA PHE A 17 -5.40 -9.54 -12.16
C PHE A 17 -4.89 -10.76 -12.93
N GLY A 18 -5.83 -11.57 -13.43
CA GLY A 18 -5.47 -12.80 -14.14
C GLY A 18 -5.12 -13.96 -13.22
N ASP A 19 -5.63 -13.96 -12.00
CA ASP A 19 -5.53 -15.10 -11.10
C ASP A 19 -6.09 -16.37 -11.79
N TRP A 20 -5.22 -17.36 -12.00
CA TRP A 20 -5.53 -18.62 -12.64
C TRP A 20 -6.27 -19.60 -11.73
N THR A 21 -6.34 -19.29 -10.44
CA THR A 21 -7.20 -20.01 -9.52
C THR A 21 -8.67 -19.74 -9.85
N PRO A 22 -9.62 -20.52 -9.33
CA PRO A 22 -11.03 -20.26 -9.56
C PRO A 22 -11.35 -18.78 -9.32
N ARG A 23 -12.02 -18.13 -10.25
CA ARG A 23 -12.40 -16.70 -10.15
C ARG A 23 -13.04 -16.35 -8.81
N GLN A 24 -13.71 -17.30 -8.20
CA GLN A 24 -14.33 -17.17 -6.90
C GLN A 24 -13.32 -16.85 -5.79
N SER A 25 -12.08 -17.30 -5.88
CA SER A 25 -11.05 -16.99 -4.88
C SER A 25 -10.75 -15.49 -4.84
N GLN A 26 -10.53 -14.86 -5.99
CA GLN A 26 -10.28 -13.43 -6.08
C GLN A 26 -11.50 -12.61 -5.68
N LEU A 27 -12.66 -12.91 -6.21
CA LEU A 27 -13.89 -12.22 -5.85
C LEU A 27 -14.27 -12.45 -4.40
N GLY A 28 -14.14 -13.68 -3.93
CA GLY A 28 -14.52 -14.08 -2.58
C GLY A 28 -13.74 -13.34 -1.47
N TRP A 29 -12.43 -13.08 -1.66
CA TRP A 29 -11.72 -12.34 -0.63
C TRP A 29 -12.08 -10.85 -0.63
N ILE A 30 -12.29 -10.23 -1.79
CA ILE A 30 -12.78 -8.84 -1.87
C ILE A 30 -14.16 -8.73 -1.22
N ASP A 31 -15.09 -9.63 -1.58
CA ASP A 31 -16.42 -9.67 -0.98
C ASP A 31 -16.37 -9.86 0.55
N SER A 32 -15.48 -10.73 1.02
CA SER A 32 -15.38 -11.04 2.45
C SER A 32 -14.98 -9.83 3.31
N THR A 33 -14.23 -8.89 2.75
CA THR A 33 -13.77 -7.69 3.48
C THR A 33 -14.90 -6.70 3.79
N LEU A 34 -16.03 -6.79 3.09
CA LEU A 34 -17.25 -6.03 3.46
C LEU A 34 -17.74 -6.36 4.87
N ASN A 35 -17.51 -7.60 5.34
CA ASN A 35 -17.84 -7.97 6.72
C ASN A 35 -17.00 -7.18 7.74
N GLY A 36 -15.82 -6.69 7.33
CA GLY A 36 -14.97 -5.79 8.10
C GLY A 36 -15.24 -4.31 7.83
N GLY A 37 -16.27 -3.98 7.04
CA GLY A 37 -16.64 -2.59 6.72
C GLY A 37 -15.77 -1.93 5.64
N VAL A 38 -14.91 -2.69 4.94
CA VAL A 38 -14.08 -2.16 3.85
C VAL A 38 -14.93 -2.00 2.59
N THR A 39 -15.07 -0.78 2.11
CA THR A 39 -15.83 -0.43 0.90
C THR A 39 -14.95 0.06 -0.24
N THR A 40 -13.69 0.34 0.05
CA THR A 40 -12.69 0.76 -0.94
C THR A 40 -11.35 0.10 -0.64
N MET A 41 -10.69 -0.38 -1.69
CA MET A 41 -9.34 -0.96 -1.64
C MET A 41 -8.42 -0.22 -2.59
N ILE A 42 -7.16 -0.03 -2.19
CA ILE A 42 -6.12 0.61 -2.98
C ILE A 42 -4.99 -0.40 -3.23
N SER A 43 -4.70 -0.67 -4.50
CA SER A 43 -3.66 -1.62 -4.88
C SER A 43 -2.26 -1.05 -4.61
N ALA A 44 -1.41 -1.85 -3.99
CA ALA A 44 0.02 -1.61 -3.87
C ALA A 44 0.83 -2.36 -4.96
N GLY A 45 0.17 -2.96 -5.92
CA GLY A 45 0.78 -3.61 -7.08
C GLY A 45 0.47 -5.08 -7.22
N GLU A 46 0.68 -5.58 -8.43
CA GLU A 46 0.47 -6.98 -8.85
C GLU A 46 1.70 -7.85 -8.52
N VAL A 47 2.28 -7.67 -7.33
CA VAL A 47 3.59 -8.24 -6.96
C VAL A 47 3.59 -9.77 -6.90
N HIS A 48 2.43 -10.35 -6.58
CA HIS A 48 2.27 -11.80 -6.40
C HIS A 48 1.75 -12.52 -7.65
N LEU A 49 1.54 -11.81 -8.76
CA LEU A 49 1.09 -12.42 -10.00
C LEU A 49 2.14 -13.43 -10.52
N PRO A 50 1.80 -14.72 -10.66
CA PRO A 50 2.70 -15.69 -11.28
C PRO A 50 3.06 -15.28 -12.72
N GLY A 51 4.37 -15.22 -13.02
CA GLY A 51 4.81 -14.77 -14.33
C GLY A 51 4.61 -13.28 -14.60
N ARG A 52 4.57 -12.44 -13.56
CA ARG A 52 4.46 -10.98 -13.71
C ARG A 52 5.47 -10.46 -14.76
N PRO A 53 5.00 -9.70 -15.77
CA PRO A 53 5.90 -9.09 -16.74
C PRO A 53 6.90 -8.15 -16.07
N LYS A 54 8.16 -8.19 -16.54
CA LYS A 54 9.23 -7.29 -16.10
C LYS A 54 9.73 -6.37 -17.21
N ASP A 55 9.30 -6.63 -18.45
CA ASP A 55 9.51 -5.71 -19.56
C ASP A 55 8.51 -4.55 -19.49
N ILE A 56 8.91 -3.40 -20.02
CA ILE A 56 8.15 -2.15 -19.89
C ILE A 56 6.77 -2.24 -20.57
N VAL A 57 6.69 -2.93 -21.70
CA VAL A 57 5.43 -3.08 -22.45
C VAL A 57 4.44 -3.93 -21.67
N GLY A 58 4.87 -5.10 -21.22
CA GLY A 58 4.05 -6.01 -20.44
C GLY A 58 3.61 -5.42 -19.10
N LEU A 59 4.52 -4.72 -18.42
CA LEU A 59 4.24 -4.03 -17.16
C LEU A 59 3.16 -2.95 -17.33
N LYS A 60 3.26 -2.09 -18.37
CA LYS A 60 2.23 -1.08 -18.66
C LYS A 60 0.91 -1.72 -19.05
N ALA A 61 0.95 -2.76 -19.89
CA ALA A 61 -0.25 -3.47 -20.32
C ALA A 61 -1.00 -4.08 -19.13
N LEU A 62 -0.29 -4.73 -18.20
CA LEU A 62 -0.88 -5.29 -16.97
C LEU A 62 -1.54 -4.20 -16.13
N ALA A 63 -0.85 -3.10 -15.85
CA ALA A 63 -1.36 -2.00 -15.05
C ALA A 63 -2.62 -1.37 -15.67
N ILE A 64 -2.59 -1.07 -16.96
CA ILE A 64 -3.72 -0.49 -17.68
C ILE A 64 -4.92 -1.43 -17.68
N THR A 65 -4.69 -2.73 -17.92
CA THR A 65 -5.76 -3.72 -17.93
C THR A 65 -6.39 -3.89 -16.55
N ALA A 66 -5.59 -3.98 -15.49
CA ALA A 66 -6.08 -4.09 -14.13
C ALA A 66 -6.90 -2.85 -13.73
N GLN A 67 -6.38 -1.65 -14.02
CA GLN A 67 -7.10 -0.40 -13.76
C GLN A 67 -8.48 -0.37 -14.44
N ARG A 68 -8.55 -0.71 -15.72
CA ARG A 68 -9.81 -0.68 -16.47
C ARG A 68 -10.78 -1.76 -16.03
N ALA A 69 -10.28 -2.96 -15.74
CA ALA A 69 -11.12 -4.07 -15.29
C ALA A 69 -11.83 -3.74 -13.98
N PHE A 70 -11.10 -3.27 -12.97
CA PHE A 70 -11.68 -2.89 -11.68
C PHE A 70 -12.46 -1.56 -11.71
N HIS A 71 -12.15 -0.66 -12.65
CA HIS A 71 -12.98 0.52 -12.90
C HIS A 71 -14.39 0.12 -13.37
N ASN A 72 -14.47 -0.88 -14.25
CA ASN A 72 -15.72 -1.35 -14.86
C ASN A 72 -16.49 -2.35 -13.99
N PHE A 73 -15.83 -2.94 -12.99
CA PHE A 73 -16.43 -3.98 -12.15
C PHE A 73 -16.09 -3.77 -10.68
N ARG A 74 -17.10 -3.82 -9.83
CA ARG A 74 -16.99 -3.68 -8.37
C ARG A 74 -17.52 -4.95 -7.70
N PRO A 75 -16.64 -5.86 -7.25
CA PRO A 75 -17.08 -7.06 -6.53
C PRO A 75 -17.93 -6.70 -5.32
N SER A 76 -19.18 -7.17 -5.26
CA SER A 76 -20.16 -6.83 -4.22
C SER A 76 -20.30 -5.33 -3.90
N GLY A 77 -19.94 -4.47 -4.84
CA GLY A 77 -19.98 -3.01 -4.68
C GLY A 77 -18.68 -2.41 -4.14
N VAL A 78 -17.69 -3.20 -3.75
CA VAL A 78 -16.37 -2.70 -3.28
C VAL A 78 -15.66 -2.00 -4.43
N LYS A 79 -15.23 -0.77 -4.19
CA LYS A 79 -14.40 -0.02 -5.13
C LYS A 79 -12.95 -0.48 -5.00
N VAL A 80 -12.36 -0.96 -6.09
CA VAL A 80 -10.95 -1.33 -6.13
C VAL A 80 -10.21 -0.35 -7.04
N LEU A 81 -9.28 0.41 -6.49
CA LEU A 81 -8.34 1.22 -7.24
C LEU A 81 -7.14 0.33 -7.55
N ALA A 82 -7.05 -0.16 -8.78
CA ALA A 82 -6.04 -1.11 -9.24
C ALA A 82 -5.18 -0.53 -10.36
N GLY A 83 -4.19 -1.30 -10.80
CA GLY A 83 -3.28 -0.90 -11.85
C GLY A 83 -2.09 -0.11 -11.31
N ALA A 84 -1.46 -0.60 -10.25
CA ALA A 84 -0.27 -0.03 -9.66
C ALA A 84 0.98 -0.79 -10.18
N PRO A 85 1.67 -0.31 -11.24
CA PRO A 85 2.83 -1.00 -11.78
C PRO A 85 4.01 -0.96 -10.81
N VAL A 86 4.71 -2.09 -10.68
CA VAL A 86 6.00 -2.15 -9.97
C VAL A 86 7.08 -1.71 -10.93
N ILE A 87 7.78 -0.63 -10.61
CA ILE A 87 8.77 -0.02 -11.51
C ILE A 87 9.98 -0.92 -11.78
N GLU A 88 10.42 -0.89 -13.02
CA GLU A 88 11.58 -1.64 -13.50
C GLU A 88 12.59 -0.69 -14.17
N LYS A 89 13.87 -1.07 -14.14
CA LYS A 89 14.93 -0.30 -14.83
C LYS A 89 14.63 -0.13 -16.32
N GLY A 90 14.95 1.03 -16.84
CA GLY A 90 14.71 1.37 -18.23
C GLY A 90 13.40 2.10 -18.49
N MET A 91 12.52 2.21 -17.48
CA MET A 91 11.37 3.13 -17.58
C MET A 91 11.85 4.59 -17.69
N THR A 92 11.16 5.35 -18.51
CA THR A 92 11.43 6.76 -18.80
C THR A 92 10.24 7.62 -18.42
N GLU A 93 10.40 8.93 -18.37
CA GLU A 93 9.32 9.88 -18.12
C GLU A 93 8.10 9.65 -19.05
N SER A 94 8.34 9.27 -20.32
CA SER A 94 7.24 9.02 -21.26
C SER A 94 6.36 7.85 -20.85
N ASP A 95 6.91 6.84 -20.17
CA ASP A 95 6.13 5.69 -19.68
C ASP A 95 5.15 6.11 -18.59
N PHE A 96 5.55 7.00 -17.68
CA PHE A 96 4.64 7.54 -16.65
C PHE A 96 3.57 8.43 -17.26
N ARG A 97 3.90 9.24 -18.25
CA ARG A 97 2.91 10.02 -19.00
C ARG A 97 1.88 9.14 -19.70
N GLU A 98 2.32 8.06 -20.37
CA GLU A 98 1.43 7.11 -21.04
C GLU A 98 0.52 6.38 -20.05
N LEU A 99 1.05 5.95 -18.90
CA LEU A 99 0.28 5.34 -17.82
C LEU A 99 -0.81 6.30 -17.31
N ALA A 100 -0.46 7.56 -17.04
CA ALA A 100 -1.40 8.57 -16.58
C ALA A 100 -2.50 8.84 -17.62
N GLN A 101 -2.14 8.96 -18.90
CA GLN A 101 -3.10 9.13 -20.01
C GLN A 101 -4.04 7.94 -20.16
N ALA A 102 -3.59 6.72 -19.78
CA ALA A 102 -4.40 5.52 -19.76
C ALA A 102 -5.30 5.41 -18.51
N GLY A 103 -5.20 6.35 -17.56
CA GLY A 103 -6.00 6.40 -16.33
C GLY A 103 -5.36 5.71 -15.11
N VAL A 104 -4.08 5.31 -15.20
CA VAL A 104 -3.33 4.78 -14.05
C VAL A 104 -3.00 5.94 -13.11
N THR A 105 -3.34 5.79 -11.84
CA THR A 105 -3.14 6.81 -10.79
C THR A 105 -2.26 6.33 -9.63
N LEU A 106 -1.84 5.08 -9.66
CA LEU A 106 -1.07 4.44 -8.60
C LEU A 106 0.25 3.89 -9.15
N LEU A 107 1.28 3.93 -8.33
CA LEU A 107 2.54 3.23 -8.53
C LEU A 107 2.67 2.20 -7.41
N GLY A 108 2.90 0.94 -7.77
CA GLY A 108 3.05 -0.14 -6.82
C GLY A 108 4.38 -0.04 -6.06
N GLU A 109 4.59 -0.95 -5.14
CA GLU A 109 5.71 -0.91 -4.20
C GLU A 109 7.06 -0.72 -4.88
N VAL A 110 7.54 0.51 -4.86
CA VAL A 110 8.90 0.88 -5.26
C VAL A 110 9.89 0.06 -4.44
N GLY A 111 10.88 -0.52 -5.08
CA GLY A 111 11.89 -1.37 -4.42
C GLY A 111 11.66 -2.88 -4.61
N LEU A 112 10.46 -3.34 -4.97
CA LEU A 112 10.21 -4.77 -5.26
C LEU A 112 10.61 -5.18 -6.67
N GLY A 113 10.73 -4.23 -7.61
CA GLY A 113 11.25 -4.47 -8.95
C GLY A 113 12.78 -4.44 -9.00
N SER A 114 13.32 -4.14 -10.17
CA SER A 114 14.76 -3.98 -10.38
C SER A 114 15.31 -2.63 -9.89
N VAL A 115 14.45 -1.63 -9.65
CA VAL A 115 14.82 -0.31 -9.11
C VAL A 115 14.89 -0.40 -7.60
N LYS A 116 16.11 -0.36 -7.04
CA LYS A 116 16.38 -0.55 -5.60
C LYS A 116 17.21 0.58 -4.98
N ALA A 117 17.87 1.40 -5.81
CA ALA A 117 18.65 2.53 -5.35
C ALA A 117 17.74 3.73 -5.12
N GLY A 118 17.91 4.42 -3.99
CA GLY A 118 17.06 5.55 -3.62
C GLY A 118 17.06 6.67 -4.65
N ALA A 119 18.22 7.05 -5.19
CA ALA A 119 18.33 8.09 -6.21
C ALA A 119 17.60 7.75 -7.52
N GLU A 120 17.68 6.48 -7.99
CA GLU A 120 16.97 6.01 -9.18
C GLU A 120 15.45 5.99 -8.92
N ALA A 121 15.05 5.48 -7.75
CA ALA A 121 13.66 5.49 -7.32
C ALA A 121 13.10 6.92 -7.23
N ARG A 122 13.84 7.85 -6.64
CA ARG A 122 13.46 9.26 -6.52
C ARG A 122 13.14 9.90 -7.87
N GLN A 123 13.96 9.62 -8.89
CA GLN A 123 13.71 10.14 -10.22
C GLN A 123 12.39 9.63 -10.81
N MET A 124 12.11 8.34 -10.65
CA MET A 124 10.88 7.73 -11.15
C MET A 124 9.64 8.17 -10.35
N VAL A 125 9.77 8.29 -9.03
CA VAL A 125 8.73 8.87 -8.16
C VAL A 125 8.42 10.32 -8.56
N ALA A 126 9.44 11.11 -8.89
CA ALA A 126 9.23 12.48 -9.35
C ALA A 126 8.45 12.52 -10.68
N TRP A 127 8.77 11.65 -11.64
CA TRP A 127 7.99 11.52 -12.88
C TRP A 127 6.55 11.07 -12.61
N ALA A 128 6.35 10.06 -11.75
CA ALA A 128 5.02 9.62 -11.36
C ALA A 128 4.19 10.78 -10.79
N ARG A 129 4.74 11.49 -9.81
CA ARG A 129 4.10 12.64 -9.15
C ARG A 129 3.77 13.76 -10.12
N GLN A 130 4.66 14.05 -11.09
CA GLN A 130 4.43 15.06 -12.13
C GLN A 130 3.16 14.77 -12.94
N TYR A 131 2.84 13.51 -13.15
CA TYR A 131 1.64 13.07 -13.89
C TYR A 131 0.47 12.66 -12.98
N GLY A 132 0.51 12.99 -11.70
CA GLY A 132 -0.57 12.69 -10.76
C GLY A 132 -0.70 11.22 -10.39
N ILE A 133 0.38 10.46 -10.52
CA ILE A 133 0.46 9.05 -10.08
C ILE A 133 1.07 9.02 -8.68
N GLN A 134 0.31 8.52 -7.71
CA GLN A 134 0.75 8.37 -6.32
C GLN A 134 1.61 7.13 -6.15
N SER A 135 2.67 7.25 -5.37
CA SER A 135 3.66 6.19 -5.19
C SER A 135 3.67 5.62 -3.77
N THR A 136 3.80 4.29 -3.67
CA THR A 136 4.06 3.57 -2.42
C THR A 136 5.43 2.91 -2.49
N ILE A 137 6.24 2.98 -1.44
CA ILE A 137 7.53 2.31 -1.35
C ILE A 137 7.48 1.12 -0.39
N HIS A 138 8.03 -0.01 -0.80
CA HIS A 138 8.29 -1.15 0.09
C HIS A 138 9.24 -0.75 1.21
N THR A 139 9.02 -1.25 2.43
CA THR A 139 9.87 -0.96 3.59
C THR A 139 10.28 -2.26 4.27
N GLY A 140 11.58 -2.51 4.37
CA GLY A 140 12.08 -3.70 5.05
C GLY A 140 12.79 -4.71 4.16
N GLY A 141 12.87 -5.94 4.63
CA GLY A 141 13.59 -7.02 3.98
C GLY A 141 12.90 -7.58 2.73
N PRO A 142 13.54 -8.57 2.07
CA PRO A 142 12.99 -9.19 0.88
C PRO A 142 11.60 -9.78 1.11
N SER A 143 10.68 -9.54 0.17
CA SER A 143 9.28 -10.00 0.22
C SER A 143 8.96 -10.98 -0.91
N ILE A 144 9.46 -10.73 -2.13
CA ILE A 144 9.22 -11.58 -3.30
C ILE A 144 10.56 -12.04 -3.91
N PRO A 145 10.59 -13.10 -4.72
CA PRO A 145 11.82 -13.57 -5.38
C PRO A 145 12.51 -12.47 -6.18
N GLY A 146 13.77 -12.20 -5.84
CA GLY A 146 14.60 -11.18 -6.48
C GLY A 146 14.50 -9.79 -5.88
N SER A 147 13.61 -9.56 -4.91
CA SER A 147 13.62 -8.33 -4.11
C SER A 147 14.80 -8.30 -3.14
N GLY A 148 15.10 -7.13 -2.57
CA GLY A 148 16.19 -6.91 -1.62
C GLY A 148 15.72 -6.12 -0.41
N LEU A 149 16.65 -5.81 0.48
CA LEU A 149 16.39 -4.89 1.59
C LEU A 149 16.17 -3.47 1.04
N ILE A 150 15.08 -2.87 1.45
CA ILE A 150 14.80 -1.44 1.30
C ILE A 150 14.88 -0.83 2.69
N ASP A 151 16.03 -0.29 3.00
CA ASP A 151 16.31 0.29 4.30
C ASP A 151 15.78 1.74 4.42
N LYS A 152 15.92 2.31 5.62
CA LYS A 152 15.44 3.66 5.89
C LYS A 152 16.07 4.74 5.01
N ASP A 153 17.33 4.57 4.62
CA ASP A 153 18.03 5.59 3.84
C ASP A 153 17.54 5.57 2.39
N VAL A 154 17.29 4.38 1.81
CA VAL A 154 16.63 4.23 0.51
C VAL A 154 15.21 4.81 0.54
N VAL A 155 14.43 4.54 1.60
CA VAL A 155 13.07 5.09 1.76
C VAL A 155 13.08 6.61 1.79
N LEU A 156 13.98 7.20 2.58
CA LEU A 156 14.11 8.66 2.69
C LEU A 156 14.59 9.29 1.38
N GLU A 157 15.53 8.66 0.70
CA GLU A 157 16.07 9.17 -0.57
C GLU A 157 15.05 9.07 -1.70
N ALA A 158 14.29 7.98 -1.78
CA ALA A 158 13.26 7.78 -2.81
C ALA A 158 12.11 8.79 -2.71
N ASP A 159 11.79 9.24 -1.50
CA ASP A 159 10.76 10.24 -1.21
C ASP A 159 9.39 9.92 -1.83
N ALA A 160 8.97 8.64 -1.79
CA ALA A 160 7.67 8.19 -2.24
C ALA A 160 6.54 8.81 -1.39
N ASP A 161 5.33 8.89 -1.95
CA ASP A 161 4.20 9.57 -1.29
C ASP A 161 3.71 8.80 -0.05
N ILE A 162 3.87 7.48 -0.05
CA ILE A 162 3.48 6.59 1.04
C ILE A 162 4.68 5.71 1.42
N ILE A 163 5.06 5.72 2.70
CA ILE A 163 5.95 4.74 3.29
C ILE A 163 5.11 3.49 3.55
N GLY A 164 5.14 2.55 2.60
CA GLY A 164 4.31 1.36 2.59
C GLY A 164 4.68 0.42 3.73
N HIS A 165 3.66 -0.21 4.32
CA HIS A 165 3.75 -1.18 5.42
C HIS A 165 4.98 -0.99 6.34
N ILE A 166 5.12 0.23 6.92
CA ILE A 166 6.27 0.60 7.77
C ILE A 166 6.56 -0.42 8.89
N ASN A 167 5.55 -1.18 9.28
CA ASN A 167 5.61 -2.26 10.25
C ASN A 167 5.67 -3.66 9.60
N GLY A 168 6.08 -3.77 8.33
CA GLY A 168 6.06 -5.03 7.56
C GLY A 168 6.56 -6.24 8.37
N GLY A 169 5.83 -7.35 8.34
CA GLY A 169 5.98 -8.63 9.04
C GLY A 169 7.29 -8.93 9.77
N HIS A 170 7.81 -10.13 9.54
CA HIS A 170 9.11 -10.55 10.07
C HIS A 170 10.30 -9.86 9.37
N THR A 171 10.04 -9.19 8.25
CA THR A 171 11.03 -8.42 7.49
C THR A 171 11.06 -6.95 7.86
N ALA A 172 10.25 -6.52 8.85
CA ALA A 172 10.20 -5.13 9.31
C ALA A 172 11.59 -4.60 9.66
N LEU A 173 11.79 -3.31 9.39
CA LEU A 173 12.99 -2.60 9.86
C LEU A 173 13.05 -2.58 11.39
N PRO A 174 14.25 -2.43 11.98
CA PRO A 174 14.39 -2.17 13.41
C PRO A 174 13.52 -0.99 13.86
N GLU A 175 12.93 -1.09 15.05
CA GLU A 175 12.05 -0.08 15.63
C GLU A 175 12.64 1.34 15.58
N ALA A 176 13.94 1.47 15.90
CA ALA A 176 14.63 2.76 15.85
C ALA A 176 14.64 3.37 14.43
N HIS A 177 14.77 2.55 13.38
CA HIS A 177 14.73 3.02 11.99
C HIS A 177 13.32 3.45 11.59
N VAL A 178 12.30 2.75 12.10
CA VAL A 178 10.89 3.10 11.86
C VAL A 178 10.56 4.46 12.52
N CYS A 179 11.00 4.67 13.76
CA CYS A 179 10.86 5.96 14.44
C CYS A 179 11.56 7.07 13.64
N GLU A 180 12.78 6.84 13.18
CA GLU A 180 13.53 7.81 12.36
C GLU A 180 12.80 8.13 11.04
N LEU A 181 12.17 7.16 10.39
CA LEU A 181 11.34 7.40 9.21
C LEU A 181 10.14 8.30 9.53
N CYS A 182 9.47 8.07 10.66
CA CYS A 182 8.36 8.92 11.11
C CYS A 182 8.82 10.38 11.35
N GLU A 183 10.01 10.57 11.91
CA GLU A 183 10.58 11.88 12.24
C GLU A 183 11.07 12.64 11.01
N ARG A 184 11.81 11.97 10.13
CA ARG A 184 12.54 12.62 9.02
C ARG A 184 11.73 12.76 7.74
N SER A 185 10.73 11.90 7.54
CA SER A 185 9.84 11.99 6.38
C SER A 185 8.62 12.86 6.69
N SER A 186 8.08 13.54 5.67
CA SER A 186 6.77 14.20 5.71
C SER A 186 5.65 13.40 5.04
N ARG A 187 5.97 12.21 4.52
CA ARG A 187 5.07 11.38 3.72
C ARG A 187 4.09 10.60 4.58
N ALA A 188 3.07 10.01 3.95
CA ALA A 188 2.13 9.14 4.67
C ALA A 188 2.85 7.95 5.31
N ILE A 189 2.41 7.58 6.50
CA ILE A 189 2.92 6.46 7.30
C ILE A 189 1.89 5.36 7.24
N GLU A 190 2.15 4.32 6.47
CA GLU A 190 1.20 3.22 6.33
C GLU A 190 1.52 2.10 7.30
N ILE A 191 0.53 1.75 8.11
CA ILE A 191 0.57 0.62 9.04
C ILE A 191 -0.37 -0.46 8.52
N VAL A 192 0.09 -1.71 8.48
CA VAL A 192 -0.69 -2.81 7.92
C VAL A 192 -0.96 -3.92 8.92
N HIS A 193 -2.06 -4.65 8.68
CA HIS A 193 -2.46 -5.80 9.49
C HIS A 193 -1.45 -6.94 9.42
N ASN A 194 -0.93 -7.26 8.23
CA ASN A 194 0.05 -8.32 8.00
C ASN A 194 1.48 -7.92 8.42
N GLY A 195 1.59 -6.96 9.32
CA GLY A 195 2.84 -6.43 9.83
C GLY A 195 3.19 -6.88 11.25
N ASN A 196 4.32 -6.40 11.73
CA ASN A 196 4.77 -6.58 13.11
C ASN A 196 4.00 -5.63 14.03
N GLU A 197 3.24 -6.18 14.98
CA GLU A 197 2.38 -5.40 15.88
C GLU A 197 3.18 -4.51 16.83
N LYS A 198 4.33 -4.97 17.31
CA LYS A 198 5.20 -4.17 18.18
C LYS A 198 5.70 -2.92 17.43
N VAL A 199 6.13 -3.11 16.19
CA VAL A 199 6.60 -2.01 15.34
C VAL A 199 5.45 -1.07 14.97
N ALA A 200 4.23 -1.60 14.75
CA ALA A 200 3.04 -0.78 14.52
C ALA A 200 2.74 0.16 15.70
N ILE A 201 2.85 -0.38 16.93
CA ILE A 201 2.66 0.42 18.15
C ILE A 201 3.73 1.51 18.26
N ALA A 202 5.00 1.17 18.03
CA ALA A 202 6.08 2.15 18.04
C ALA A 202 5.86 3.28 17.01
N ALA A 203 5.48 2.91 15.79
CA ALA A 203 5.20 3.87 14.72
C ALA A 203 4.06 4.83 15.07
N VAL A 204 2.92 4.31 15.56
CA VAL A 204 1.78 5.15 15.89
C VAL A 204 2.04 6.05 17.11
N GLN A 205 2.78 5.54 18.10
CA GLN A 205 3.16 6.34 19.28
C GLN A 205 4.14 7.45 18.89
N THR A 206 5.12 7.15 18.04
CA THR A 206 6.01 8.18 17.49
C THR A 206 5.23 9.23 16.70
N ALA A 207 4.30 8.83 15.84
CA ALA A 207 3.46 9.77 15.10
C ALA A 207 2.57 10.63 16.00
N ARG A 208 2.07 10.08 17.12
CA ARG A 208 1.33 10.84 18.14
C ARG A 208 2.22 11.90 18.79
N ASP A 209 3.41 11.50 19.24
CA ASP A 209 4.33 12.38 19.98
C ASP A 209 4.85 13.51 19.07
N LEU A 210 5.01 13.24 17.78
CA LEU A 210 5.32 14.22 16.73
C LEU A 210 4.10 15.05 16.29
N LYS A 211 2.89 14.78 16.82
CA LYS A 211 1.62 15.44 16.42
C LYS A 211 1.29 15.30 14.94
N CYS A 212 1.68 14.19 14.32
CA CYS A 212 1.48 13.92 12.90
C CYS A 212 0.57 12.71 12.62
N LEU A 213 -0.35 12.37 13.53
CA LEU A 213 -1.33 11.29 13.33
C LEU A 213 -2.17 11.44 12.05
N HIS A 214 -2.31 12.65 11.51
CA HIS A 214 -2.97 12.90 10.24
C HIS A 214 -2.26 12.27 9.03
N ARG A 215 -1.00 11.88 9.18
CA ARG A 215 -0.22 11.17 8.15
C ARG A 215 -0.38 9.64 8.23
N VAL A 216 -0.93 9.13 9.33
CA VAL A 216 -1.09 7.67 9.50
C VAL A 216 -2.28 7.19 8.69
N ILE A 217 -2.06 6.12 7.91
CA ILE A 217 -3.07 5.41 7.14
C ILE A 217 -3.01 3.91 7.44
N LEU A 218 -4.10 3.18 7.18
CA LEU A 218 -4.20 1.74 7.45
C LEU A 218 -4.45 0.93 6.20
N GLY A 219 -3.71 -0.17 6.08
CA GLY A 219 -3.91 -1.22 5.10
C GLY A 219 -3.91 -2.61 5.72
N THR A 220 -4.21 -3.63 4.94
CA THR A 220 -4.07 -5.03 5.37
C THR A 220 -2.78 -5.67 4.89
N ASP A 221 -2.25 -5.25 3.76
CA ASP A 221 -1.23 -5.96 3.00
C ASP A 221 -1.73 -7.38 2.62
N GLY A 222 -2.98 -7.42 2.19
CA GLY A 222 -3.68 -8.66 1.85
C GLY A 222 -4.01 -8.78 0.35
N PRO A 223 -4.23 -10.00 -0.13
CA PRO A 223 -3.83 -11.26 0.47
C PRO A 223 -2.32 -11.46 0.36
N ALA A 224 -1.67 -11.67 1.48
CA ALA A 224 -0.24 -11.93 1.55
C ALA A 224 0.02 -13.31 2.18
N GLY A 225 1.22 -13.58 2.66
CA GLY A 225 1.56 -14.85 3.27
C GLY A 225 0.66 -15.29 4.44
N SER A 226 -0.01 -14.36 5.11
CA SER A 226 -1.01 -14.62 6.16
C SER A 226 -2.43 -14.90 5.62
N GLY A 227 -2.63 -14.84 4.30
CA GLY A 227 -3.92 -15.10 3.65
C GLY A 227 -4.90 -13.92 3.71
N VAL A 228 -6.20 -14.25 3.60
CA VAL A 228 -7.30 -13.27 3.61
C VAL A 228 -7.70 -12.92 5.03
N GLN A 229 -7.81 -11.63 5.32
CA GLN A 229 -8.14 -11.11 6.66
C GLN A 229 -9.37 -10.18 6.59
N PRO A 230 -10.60 -10.73 6.55
CA PRO A 230 -11.81 -9.94 6.35
C PRO A 230 -11.99 -8.81 7.39
N LEU A 231 -11.54 -9.03 8.62
CA LEU A 231 -11.63 -8.08 9.72
C LEU A 231 -10.31 -7.34 9.99
N GLY A 232 -9.33 -7.41 9.06
CA GLY A 232 -7.98 -6.91 9.29
C GLY A 232 -7.93 -5.44 9.69
N ILE A 233 -8.66 -4.56 9.00
CA ILE A 233 -8.71 -3.13 9.34
C ILE A 233 -9.34 -2.91 10.72
N LEU A 234 -10.45 -3.57 11.05
CA LEU A 234 -11.06 -3.45 12.39
C LEU A 234 -10.14 -3.96 13.49
N ARG A 235 -9.37 -5.03 13.21
CA ARG A 235 -8.36 -5.53 14.16
C ARG A 235 -7.26 -4.50 14.39
N MET A 236 -6.80 -3.80 13.34
CA MET A 236 -5.83 -2.72 13.49
C MET A 236 -6.39 -1.55 14.29
N VAL A 237 -7.67 -1.19 14.07
CA VAL A 237 -8.34 -0.17 14.88
C VAL A 237 -8.32 -0.56 16.36
N ALA A 238 -8.69 -1.81 16.68
CA ALA A 238 -8.68 -2.31 18.06
C ALA A 238 -7.26 -2.33 18.65
N LEU A 239 -6.27 -2.80 17.89
CA LEU A 239 -4.87 -2.89 18.32
C LEU A 239 -4.29 -1.51 18.65
N LEU A 240 -4.39 -0.56 17.72
CA LEU A 240 -3.81 0.77 17.87
C LEU A 240 -4.54 1.59 18.95
N SER A 241 -5.83 1.32 19.16
CA SER A 241 -6.58 1.96 20.26
C SER A 241 -6.18 1.39 21.60
N SER A 242 -6.16 0.05 21.74
CA SER A 242 -5.95 -0.60 23.04
C SER A 242 -4.48 -0.58 23.49
N LEU A 243 -3.55 -0.85 22.59
CA LEU A 243 -2.11 -0.93 22.90
C LEU A 243 -1.34 0.34 22.48
N GLY A 244 -1.75 1.01 21.40
CA GLY A 244 -1.15 2.26 20.96
C GLY A 244 -1.58 3.46 21.79
N GLY A 245 -2.70 3.35 22.52
CA GLY A 245 -3.23 4.43 23.35
C GLY A 245 -3.80 5.60 22.53
N ILE A 246 -4.28 5.33 21.32
CA ILE A 246 -4.92 6.32 20.45
C ILE A 246 -6.43 6.19 20.58
N PRO A 247 -7.19 7.29 20.76
CA PRO A 247 -8.64 7.24 20.81
C PRO A 247 -9.25 6.54 19.57
N PRO A 248 -10.23 5.63 19.74
CA PRO A 248 -10.77 4.82 18.63
C PRO A 248 -11.29 5.66 17.46
N GLU A 249 -11.90 6.81 17.75
CA GLU A 249 -12.38 7.74 16.72
C GLU A 249 -11.24 8.35 15.89
N GLN A 250 -10.07 8.52 16.47
CA GLN A 250 -8.87 8.95 15.71
C GLN A 250 -8.30 7.82 14.87
N VAL A 251 -8.27 6.59 15.42
CA VAL A 251 -7.78 5.44 14.65
C VAL A 251 -8.71 5.14 13.46
N LEU A 252 -10.02 5.31 13.61
CA LEU A 252 -10.95 5.19 12.48
C LEU A 252 -10.63 6.19 11.36
N CYS A 253 -10.12 7.38 11.68
CA CYS A 253 -9.69 8.34 10.68
C CYS A 253 -8.53 7.82 9.82
N PHE A 254 -7.68 6.93 10.36
CA PHE A 254 -6.56 6.35 9.60
C PHE A 254 -7.03 5.46 8.44
N ALA A 255 -8.19 4.80 8.59
CA ALA A 255 -8.82 3.99 7.54
C ALA A 255 -9.97 4.72 6.82
N THR A 256 -10.11 6.01 6.99
CA THR A 256 -11.17 6.81 6.34
C THR A 256 -10.60 8.15 5.85
N GLY A 257 -10.76 9.21 6.61
CA GLY A 257 -10.41 10.57 6.21
C GLY A 257 -8.92 10.79 5.91
N ASN A 258 -8.01 10.14 6.65
CA ASN A 258 -6.57 10.27 6.39
C ASN A 258 -6.22 9.61 5.05
N THR A 259 -6.66 8.35 4.84
CA THR A 259 -6.41 7.62 3.60
C THR A 259 -7.06 8.30 2.39
N ALA A 260 -8.27 8.86 2.57
CA ALA A 260 -8.97 9.54 1.48
C ALA A 260 -8.33 10.88 1.05
N ARG A 261 -7.40 11.42 1.83
CA ARG A 261 -6.67 12.66 1.52
C ARG A 261 -5.34 12.41 0.81
N GLN A 262 -4.86 11.17 0.86
CA GLN A 262 -3.67 10.76 0.11
C GLN A 262 -4.05 10.53 -1.36
#